data_952c29892d1cff88b1a1afe6e27b5ca5
#
_entry.id   952c29892d1cff88b1a1afe6e27b5ca5
#
_cell.length_a   1.000
_cell.length_b   1.000
_cell.length_c   1.000
_cell.angle_alpha   90.00
_cell.angle_beta   90.00
_cell.angle_gamma   90.00
#
_symmetry.space_group_name_H-M   'P 1'
#
loop_
_entity.id
_entity.type
_entity.pdbx_description
1 polymer ?
#
loop_
_entity_poly.entity_id
_entity_poly.type
_entity_poly.pdbx_seq_one_letter_code
_entity_poly.pdbx_strand_id
1 'polypeptide(L)'
;MGFPLGLVLIIADVMITQLVPVLLHCLYYLRTKYQKIADSDRNPERMEQVLDFLFMRPIFSIRQLSLALGSNYPTAQRYIVKLVELGVLHEITGYARNRIFRADEIFKTLEGITNPPE
;
A
#
# COMPACT_ATOMS: atom_id res chain seq x y z
N MET A 1 -33.16 28.85 9.75
CA MET A 1 -32.90 27.81 10.76
C MET A 1 -31.96 26.78 10.20
N GLY A 2 -30.80 26.60 10.82
CA GLY A 2 -29.84 25.60 10.41
C GLY A 2 -30.23 24.23 10.95
N PHE A 3 -29.62 23.19 10.36
CA PHE A 3 -29.75 21.83 10.88
C PHE A 3 -29.22 21.79 12.33
N PRO A 4 -29.87 21.03 13.22
CA PRO A 4 -29.33 20.88 14.56
C PRO A 4 -27.97 20.19 14.48
N LEU A 5 -27.01 20.72 15.24
CA LEU A 5 -25.64 20.20 15.27
C LEU A 5 -25.61 18.71 15.61
N GLY A 6 -26.51 18.23 16.46
CA GLY A 6 -26.62 16.84 16.81
C GLY A 6 -26.92 15.93 15.60
N LEU A 7 -27.77 16.41 14.69
CA LEU A 7 -28.08 15.63 13.48
C LEU A 7 -26.88 15.53 12.54
N VAL A 8 -26.14 16.63 12.39
CA VAL A 8 -24.92 16.64 11.57
C VAL A 8 -23.87 15.70 12.14
N LEU A 9 -23.71 15.68 13.47
CA LEU A 9 -22.78 14.77 14.13
C LEU A 9 -23.18 13.30 13.95
N ILE A 10 -24.47 13.00 14.04
CA ILE A 10 -24.99 11.65 13.83
C ILE A 10 -24.75 11.19 12.40
N ILE A 11 -24.98 12.04 11.41
CA ILE A 11 -24.71 11.73 10.00
C ILE A 11 -23.22 11.48 9.77
N ALA A 12 -22.36 12.33 10.35
CA ALA A 12 -20.92 12.16 10.25
C ALA A 12 -20.45 10.84 10.86
N ASP A 13 -20.98 10.48 12.03
CA ASP A 13 -20.67 9.21 12.69
C ASP A 13 -21.11 8.00 11.86
N VAL A 14 -22.30 8.07 11.28
CA VAL A 14 -22.82 6.99 10.43
C VAL A 14 -21.95 6.83 9.19
N MET A 15 -21.53 7.93 8.55
CA MET A 15 -20.65 7.87 7.39
C MET A 15 -19.29 7.29 7.74
N ILE A 16 -18.70 7.74 8.87
CA ILE A 16 -17.42 7.20 9.34
C ILE A 16 -17.56 5.72 9.68
N THR A 17 -18.65 5.33 10.34
CA THR A 17 -18.90 3.95 10.73
C THR A 17 -19.05 3.03 9.52
N GLN A 18 -19.54 3.53 8.39
CA GLN A 18 -19.69 2.74 7.15
C GLN A 18 -18.40 2.71 6.33
N LEU A 19 -17.68 3.83 6.24
CA LEU A 19 -16.45 3.94 5.42
C LEU A 19 -15.27 3.23 6.07
N VAL A 20 -15.09 3.39 7.38
CA VAL A 20 -13.95 2.79 8.10
C VAL A 20 -13.97 1.26 8.02
N PRO A 21 -15.10 0.56 8.25
CA PRO A 21 -15.12 -0.91 8.11
C PRO A 21 -14.80 -1.38 6.70
N VAL A 22 -15.31 -0.71 5.65
CA VAL A 22 -15.03 -1.08 4.26
C VAL A 22 -13.55 -0.92 3.96
N LEU A 23 -12.97 0.20 4.38
CA LEU A 23 -11.54 0.48 4.21
C LEU A 23 -10.69 -0.55 4.94
N LEU A 24 -10.99 -0.81 6.21
CA LEU A 24 -10.27 -1.81 7.01
C LEU A 24 -10.38 -3.20 6.38
N HIS A 25 -11.55 -3.54 5.82
CA HIS A 25 -11.74 -4.82 5.15
C HIS A 25 -10.85 -4.93 3.90
N CYS A 26 -10.77 -3.89 3.08
CA CYS A 26 -9.92 -3.87 1.89
C CYS A 26 -8.45 -3.98 2.27
N LEU A 27 -8.00 -3.22 3.27
CA LEU A 27 -6.62 -3.27 3.75
C LEU A 27 -6.30 -4.63 4.36
N TYR A 28 -7.22 -5.20 5.13
CA TYR A 28 -7.05 -6.53 5.70
C TYR A 28 -6.95 -7.60 4.61
N TYR A 29 -7.79 -7.52 3.57
CA TYR A 29 -7.74 -8.44 2.44
C TYR A 29 -6.38 -8.38 1.74
N LEU A 30 -5.89 -7.17 1.44
CA LEU A 30 -4.58 -6.98 0.82
C LEU A 30 -3.47 -7.50 1.71
N ARG A 31 -3.54 -7.22 3.01
CA ARG A 31 -2.54 -7.67 3.96
C ARG A 31 -2.49 -9.19 4.02
N THR A 32 -3.64 -9.85 4.06
CA THR A 32 -3.73 -11.32 4.08
C THR A 32 -3.17 -11.91 2.79
N LYS A 33 -3.49 -11.31 1.64
CA LYS A 33 -2.97 -11.72 0.33
C LYS A 33 -1.44 -11.61 0.30
N TYR A 34 -0.90 -10.50 0.79
CA TYR A 34 0.54 -10.27 0.78
C TYR A 34 1.27 -11.12 1.82
N GLN A 35 0.62 -11.46 2.90
CA GLN A 35 1.18 -12.36 3.91
C GLN A 35 1.53 -13.72 3.31
N LYS A 36 0.71 -14.21 2.39
CA LYS A 36 1.00 -15.46 1.67
C LYS A 36 2.26 -15.35 0.82
N ILE A 37 2.49 -14.17 0.23
CA ILE A 37 3.71 -13.90 -0.53
C ILE A 37 4.93 -13.94 0.39
N ALA A 38 4.83 -13.30 1.56
CA ALA A 38 5.91 -13.30 2.54
C ALA A 38 6.22 -14.71 3.04
N ASP A 39 5.19 -15.49 3.34
CA ASP A 39 5.36 -16.84 3.87
C ASP A 39 6.04 -17.77 2.88
N SER A 40 5.90 -17.52 1.57
CA SER A 40 6.52 -18.34 0.53
C SER A 40 7.95 -17.90 0.18
N ASP A 41 8.46 -16.82 0.76
CA ASP A 41 9.80 -16.35 0.49
C ASP A 41 10.85 -17.07 1.36
N ARG A 42 12.11 -17.05 0.89
CA ARG A 42 13.24 -17.64 1.64
C ARG A 42 13.46 -16.96 2.98
N ASN A 43 13.18 -15.66 3.05
CA ASN A 43 13.29 -14.87 4.27
C ASN A 43 11.98 -14.16 4.51
N PRO A 44 10.99 -14.86 5.13
CA PRO A 44 9.66 -14.29 5.33
C PRO A 44 9.66 -12.99 6.12
N GLU A 45 10.52 -12.86 7.14
CA GLU A 45 10.62 -11.65 7.96
C GLU A 45 11.03 -10.44 7.12
N ARG A 46 12.02 -10.62 6.25
CA ARG A 46 12.50 -9.53 5.40
C ARG A 46 11.45 -9.14 4.36
N MET A 47 10.80 -10.12 3.74
CA MET A 47 9.72 -9.86 2.80
C MET A 47 8.56 -9.16 3.48
N GLU A 48 8.24 -9.52 4.72
CA GLU A 48 7.21 -8.85 5.50
C GLU A 48 7.55 -7.39 5.73
N GLN A 49 8.81 -7.08 6.03
CA GLN A 49 9.28 -5.69 6.15
C GLN A 49 9.10 -4.92 4.85
N VAL A 50 9.40 -5.55 3.71
CA VAL A 50 9.19 -4.94 2.40
C VAL A 50 7.72 -4.62 2.18
N LEU A 51 6.84 -5.57 2.47
CA LEU A 51 5.40 -5.38 2.31
C LEU A 51 4.85 -4.30 3.24
N ASP A 52 5.33 -4.23 4.47
CA ASP A 52 4.99 -3.15 5.41
C ASP A 52 5.36 -1.79 4.82
N PHE A 53 6.53 -1.71 4.21
CA PHE A 53 6.99 -0.47 3.56
C PHE A 53 6.04 -0.05 2.42
N LEU A 54 5.53 -1.01 1.64
CA LEU A 54 4.59 -0.74 0.56
C LEU A 54 3.30 -0.10 1.07
N PHE A 55 2.79 -0.57 2.22
CA PHE A 55 1.59 0.00 2.82
C PHE A 55 1.81 1.43 3.32
N MET A 56 3.02 1.74 3.76
CA MET A 56 3.36 3.09 4.19
C MET A 56 3.71 4.02 3.03
N ARG A 57 4.34 3.49 1.99
CA ARG A 57 4.74 4.24 0.80
C ARG A 57 4.44 3.42 -0.45
N PRO A 58 3.26 3.58 -1.04
CA PRO A 58 2.90 2.83 -2.25
C PRO A 58 3.64 3.29 -3.50
N ILE A 59 4.30 4.44 -3.47
CA ILE A 59 5.15 4.94 -4.56
C ILE A 59 6.54 5.20 -3.99
N PHE A 60 7.55 4.55 -4.55
CA PHE A 60 8.92 4.64 -4.01
C PHE A 60 9.97 4.25 -5.05
N SER A 61 11.23 4.58 -4.76
CA SER A 61 12.39 4.16 -5.55
C SER A 61 13.12 3.02 -4.87
N ILE A 62 13.99 2.33 -5.63
CA ILE A 62 14.82 1.25 -5.09
C ILE A 62 15.68 1.76 -3.91
N ARG A 63 16.23 2.96 -4.06
CA ARG A 63 17.06 3.56 -3.03
C ARG A 63 16.29 3.79 -1.73
N GLN A 64 15.05 4.28 -1.83
CA GLN A 64 14.22 4.49 -0.66
C GLN A 64 13.93 3.18 0.08
N LEU A 65 13.66 2.11 -0.67
CA LEU A 65 13.46 0.79 -0.07
C LEU A 65 14.74 0.29 0.59
N SER A 66 15.90 0.43 -0.08
CA SER A 66 17.16 -0.03 0.50
C SER A 66 17.47 0.69 1.82
N LEU A 67 17.21 1.99 1.90
CA LEU A 67 17.39 2.74 3.12
C LEU A 67 16.44 2.30 4.22
N ALA A 68 15.18 2.04 3.87
CA ALA A 68 14.17 1.61 4.83
C ALA A 68 14.48 0.23 5.41
N LEU A 69 15.04 -0.68 4.59
CA LEU A 69 15.40 -2.02 5.04
C LEU A 69 16.77 -2.07 5.73
N GLY A 70 17.56 -0.98 5.64
CA GLY A 70 18.94 -1.00 6.11
C GLY A 70 19.82 -1.98 5.33
N SER A 71 19.48 -2.23 4.06
CA SER A 71 20.19 -3.16 3.20
C SER A 71 20.84 -2.44 2.03
N ASN A 72 21.61 -3.17 1.21
CA ASN A 72 22.25 -2.60 0.03
C ASN A 72 21.26 -2.55 -1.15
N TYR A 73 21.65 -1.79 -2.17
CA TYR A 73 20.83 -1.60 -3.37
C TYR A 73 20.49 -2.91 -4.09
N PRO A 74 21.44 -3.84 -4.34
CA PRO A 74 21.13 -5.11 -5.01
C PRO A 74 20.10 -5.95 -4.27
N THR A 75 20.12 -5.96 -2.94
CA THR A 75 19.13 -6.70 -2.14
C THR A 75 17.74 -6.11 -2.32
N ALA A 76 17.60 -4.79 -2.24
CA ALA A 76 16.32 -4.13 -2.46
C ALA A 76 15.81 -4.37 -3.89
N GLN A 77 16.70 -4.28 -4.87
CA GLN A 77 16.35 -4.53 -6.26
C GLN A 77 15.80 -5.95 -6.48
N ARG A 78 16.39 -6.94 -5.81
CA ARG A 78 15.93 -8.32 -5.92
C ARG A 78 14.49 -8.48 -5.42
N TYR A 79 14.15 -7.87 -4.29
CA TYR A 79 12.79 -7.89 -3.77
C TYR A 79 11.82 -7.19 -4.70
N ILE A 80 12.22 -6.05 -5.26
CA ILE A 80 11.40 -5.29 -6.20
C ILE A 80 11.13 -6.12 -7.47
N VAL A 81 12.15 -6.74 -8.03
CA VAL A 81 12.00 -7.59 -9.23
C VAL A 81 11.00 -8.71 -8.95
N LYS A 82 11.13 -9.37 -7.80
CA LYS A 82 10.21 -10.44 -7.41
C LYS A 82 8.77 -9.94 -7.32
N LEU A 83 8.55 -8.78 -6.71
CA LEU A 83 7.22 -8.20 -6.55
C LEU A 83 6.64 -7.73 -7.88
N VAL A 84 7.48 -7.24 -8.80
CA VAL A 84 7.04 -6.90 -10.16
C VAL A 84 6.57 -8.15 -10.90
N GLU A 85 7.32 -9.25 -10.79
CA GLU A 85 6.95 -10.53 -11.40
C GLU A 85 5.62 -11.07 -10.85
N LEU A 86 5.35 -10.84 -9.57
CA LEU A 86 4.10 -11.25 -8.93
C LEU A 86 2.93 -10.29 -9.20
N GLY A 87 3.19 -9.19 -9.91
CA GLY A 87 2.15 -8.20 -10.23
C GLY A 87 1.80 -7.25 -9.10
N VAL A 88 2.57 -7.27 -8.00
CA VAL A 88 2.33 -6.37 -6.85
C VAL A 88 2.83 -4.96 -7.15
N LEU A 89 3.98 -4.85 -7.83
CA LEU A 89 4.61 -3.58 -8.16
C LEU A 89 4.61 -3.35 -9.67
N HIS A 90 4.53 -2.08 -10.05
CA HIS A 90 4.61 -1.65 -11.44
C HIS A 90 5.56 -0.45 -11.54
N GLU A 91 6.49 -0.50 -12.50
CA GLU A 91 7.38 0.62 -12.76
C GLU A 91 6.64 1.71 -13.53
N ILE A 92 6.72 2.94 -13.06
CA ILE A 92 5.97 4.05 -13.66
C ILE A 92 6.84 5.05 -14.41
N THR A 93 8.16 5.00 -14.25
CA THR A 93 9.07 5.99 -14.87
C THR A 93 9.62 5.57 -16.23
N GLY A 94 9.89 4.29 -16.43
CA GLY A 94 10.53 3.80 -17.64
C GLY A 94 11.98 4.25 -17.84
N TYR A 95 12.60 4.84 -16.83
CA TYR A 95 13.99 5.29 -16.89
C TYR A 95 14.97 4.20 -16.53
N ALA A 96 16.20 4.29 -17.05
CA ALA A 96 17.27 3.35 -16.70
C ALA A 96 17.82 3.62 -15.30
N ARG A 97 17.69 4.85 -14.79
CA ARG A 97 18.14 5.27 -13.46
C ARG A 97 17.01 5.92 -12.70
N ASN A 98 17.07 5.86 -11.37
CA ASN A 98 16.05 6.45 -10.49
C ASN A 98 14.66 5.93 -10.81
N ARG A 99 14.54 4.62 -11.00
CA ARG A 99 13.28 3.97 -11.27
C ARG A 99 12.33 4.11 -10.09
N ILE A 100 11.09 4.47 -10.39
CA ILE A 100 10.02 4.59 -9.40
C ILE A 100 9.01 3.49 -9.64
N PHE A 101 8.60 2.84 -8.56
CA PHE A 101 7.66 1.72 -8.57
C PHE A 101 6.41 2.09 -7.78
N ARG A 102 5.28 1.54 -8.18
CA ARG A 102 4.00 1.78 -7.53
C ARG A 102 3.34 0.46 -7.19
N ALA A 103 2.85 0.34 -5.96
CA ALA A 103 2.01 -0.77 -5.54
C ALA A 103 0.57 -0.46 -5.95
N ASP A 104 0.15 -0.89 -7.13
CA ASP A 104 -1.10 -0.48 -7.76
C ASP A 104 -2.33 -0.78 -6.91
N GLU A 105 -2.44 -1.98 -6.35
CA GLU A 105 -3.61 -2.35 -5.56
C GLU A 105 -3.73 -1.50 -4.30
N ILE A 106 -2.61 -1.29 -3.60
CA ILE A 106 -2.57 -0.45 -2.40
C ILE A 106 -2.88 1.00 -2.78
N PHE A 107 -2.25 1.49 -3.84
CA PHE A 107 -2.45 2.86 -4.30
C PHE A 107 -3.90 3.13 -4.66
N LYS A 108 -4.55 2.22 -5.39
CA LYS A 108 -5.95 2.36 -5.77
C LYS A 108 -6.88 2.34 -4.56
N THR A 109 -6.57 1.51 -3.57
CA THR A 109 -7.34 1.46 -2.33
C THR A 109 -7.26 2.78 -1.58
N LEU A 110 -6.04 3.34 -1.45
CA LEU A 110 -5.84 4.63 -0.78
C LEU A 110 -6.43 5.79 -1.60
N GLU A 111 -6.32 5.74 -2.91
CA GLU A 111 -6.90 6.76 -3.78
C GLU A 111 -8.42 6.78 -3.69
N GLY A 112 -9.05 5.62 -3.53
CA GLY A 112 -10.49 5.52 -3.36
C GLY A 112 -11.01 6.22 -2.10
N ILE A 113 -10.16 6.44 -1.10
CA ILE A 113 -10.51 7.18 0.11
C ILE A 113 -10.51 8.69 -0.16
N THR A 114 -9.48 9.18 -0.87
CA THR A 114 -9.30 10.61 -1.14
C THR A 114 -10.11 11.09 -2.32
N ASN A 115 -10.33 10.22 -3.31
CA ASN A 115 -11.11 10.50 -4.51
C ASN A 115 -12.21 9.44 -4.67
N PRO A 116 -13.37 9.61 -4.00
CA PRO A 116 -14.44 8.64 -4.17
C PRO A 116 -14.87 8.57 -5.64
N PRO A 117 -15.20 7.39 -6.15
CA PRO A 117 -15.65 7.23 -7.53
C PRO A 117 -16.94 8.04 -7.76
N GLU A 118 -16.96 8.75 -8.85
CA GLU A 118 -18.14 9.52 -9.25
C GLU A 118 -19.31 8.59 -9.62
#